data_daf1e63e15055ba6c6b1f03e9fa88cfb
#
_entry.id   daf1e63e15055ba6c6b1f03e9fa88cfb
#
_cell.length_a   1.000
_cell.length_b   1.000
_cell.length_c   1.000
_cell.angle_alpha   90.00
_cell.angle_beta   90.00
_cell.angle_gamma   90.00
#
_symmetry.space_group_name_H-M   'P 1'
#
loop_
_entity.id
_entity.type
_entity.pdbx_description
1 polymer ?
#
loop_
_entity_poly.entity_id
_entity_poly.type
_entity_poly.pdbx_seq_one_letter_code
_entity_poly.pdbx_strand_id
1 'polypeptide(L)'
;MPLISIITITYNAQEFLERTLLSIRKQAVDKIQYILIDGGSKDKTMEIVDRNKDLFSVIISEPDKGLYDAMNKGLSKATGKYVWFMNAGDEIAENDALLKIENLSSKSDPDIIYSDTFMVNNKGEILGLRSQLLPHKLPEDLTWNKYEMGMLVCHQSFIVKREIAPTYQLNNLSSDIDWEIKCLKASKKIIKFPGILSKYLEGGASHQQLFKSWKDRFLVLQSHFGFLPNIYNHFRIVFRADWRNIFRISKYIK
;
A
#
# COMPACT_ATOMS: atom_id res chain seq x y z
N MET A 1 -7.29 -3.01 -23.46
CA MET A 1 -6.34 -3.14 -22.33
C MET A 1 -6.97 -2.50 -21.10
N PRO A 2 -6.99 -3.17 -19.96
CA PRO A 2 -7.52 -2.59 -18.74
C PRO A 2 -6.79 -1.29 -18.35
N LEU A 3 -7.52 -0.34 -17.74
CA LEU A 3 -6.91 0.87 -17.21
C LEU A 3 -5.99 0.53 -16.04
N ILE A 4 -6.43 -0.37 -15.17
CA ILE A 4 -5.74 -0.68 -13.93
C ILE A 4 -5.83 -2.18 -13.61
N SER A 5 -4.72 -2.75 -13.12
CA SER A 5 -4.70 -4.03 -12.43
C SER A 5 -4.74 -3.76 -10.94
N ILE A 6 -5.84 -4.13 -10.27
CA ILE A 6 -5.93 -4.15 -8.82
C ILE A 6 -5.47 -5.52 -8.34
N ILE A 7 -4.54 -5.54 -7.39
CA ILE A 7 -3.92 -6.76 -6.88
C ILE A 7 -4.23 -6.88 -5.39
N THR A 8 -4.96 -7.93 -5.02
CA THR A 8 -5.22 -8.27 -3.62
C THR A 8 -4.38 -9.47 -3.21
N ILE A 9 -3.61 -9.26 -2.14
CA ILE A 9 -2.88 -10.33 -1.48
C ILE A 9 -3.67 -10.75 -0.25
N THR A 10 -3.83 -12.06 -0.05
CA THR A 10 -4.59 -12.61 1.08
C THR A 10 -3.93 -13.84 1.66
N TYR A 11 -4.04 -14.00 2.98
CA TYR A 11 -3.66 -15.19 3.73
C TYR A 11 -4.42 -15.23 5.06
N ASN A 12 -5.29 -16.25 5.26
CA ASN A 12 -6.13 -16.39 6.43
C ASN A 12 -6.87 -15.09 6.80
N ALA A 13 -7.61 -14.53 5.84
CA ALA A 13 -8.25 -13.21 5.95
C ALA A 13 -9.78 -13.29 5.89
N GLN A 14 -10.38 -14.38 6.37
CA GLN A 14 -11.84 -14.59 6.34
C GLN A 14 -12.65 -13.46 6.98
N GLU A 15 -12.08 -12.74 7.96
CA GLU A 15 -12.76 -11.64 8.66
C GLU A 15 -12.72 -10.32 7.90
N PHE A 16 -11.75 -10.17 6.97
CA PHE A 16 -11.44 -8.86 6.40
C PHE A 16 -11.63 -8.79 4.88
N LEU A 17 -11.53 -9.93 4.17
CA LEU A 17 -11.52 -9.95 2.70
C LEU A 17 -12.81 -9.37 2.10
N GLU A 18 -13.98 -9.66 2.69
CA GLU A 18 -15.29 -9.24 2.17
C GLU A 18 -15.36 -7.72 1.95
N ARG A 19 -14.85 -6.91 2.91
CA ARG A 19 -14.86 -5.44 2.79
C ARG A 19 -14.04 -4.94 1.60
N THR A 20 -12.90 -5.58 1.33
CA THR A 20 -12.07 -5.27 0.17
C THR A 20 -12.83 -5.52 -1.12
N LEU A 21 -13.43 -6.70 -1.26
CA LEU A 21 -14.21 -7.09 -2.43
C LEU A 21 -15.38 -6.15 -2.67
N LEU A 22 -16.12 -5.78 -1.62
CA LEU A 22 -17.25 -4.84 -1.70
C LEU A 22 -16.80 -3.45 -2.17
N SER A 23 -15.64 -2.97 -1.72
CA SER A 23 -15.11 -1.68 -2.15
C SER A 23 -14.72 -1.66 -3.62
N ILE A 24 -14.19 -2.77 -4.14
CA ILE A 24 -13.83 -2.92 -5.56
C ILE A 24 -15.08 -3.09 -6.42
N ARG A 25 -16.09 -3.88 -5.97
CA ARG A 25 -17.36 -4.06 -6.67
C ARG A 25 -18.13 -2.76 -6.90
N LYS A 26 -17.93 -1.76 -6.04
CA LYS A 26 -18.55 -0.42 -6.20
C LYS A 26 -17.92 0.43 -7.30
N GLN A 27 -16.77 0.02 -7.83
CA GLN A 27 -16.08 0.74 -8.90
C GLN A 27 -16.65 0.36 -10.28
N ALA A 28 -16.30 1.13 -11.31
CA ALA A 28 -16.58 0.78 -12.71
C ALA A 28 -15.70 -0.39 -13.14
N VAL A 29 -16.22 -1.64 -13.04
CA VAL A 29 -15.45 -2.88 -13.15
C VAL A 29 -14.99 -3.23 -14.58
N ASP A 30 -15.59 -2.69 -15.61
CA ASP A 30 -15.25 -2.95 -17.02
C ASP A 30 -13.82 -2.54 -17.41
N LYS A 31 -13.19 -1.67 -16.63
CA LYS A 31 -11.81 -1.18 -16.84
C LYS A 31 -10.79 -1.74 -15.86
N ILE A 32 -11.21 -2.67 -15.00
CA ILE A 32 -10.37 -3.30 -14.01
C ILE A 32 -9.95 -4.69 -14.50
N GLN A 33 -8.67 -5.00 -14.35
CA GLN A 33 -8.21 -6.37 -14.19
C GLN A 33 -8.07 -6.63 -12.70
N TYR A 34 -8.90 -7.49 -12.11
CA TYR A 34 -8.77 -7.82 -10.69
C TYR A 34 -8.06 -9.13 -10.48
N ILE A 35 -6.98 -9.10 -9.72
CA ILE A 35 -6.06 -10.23 -9.47
C ILE A 35 -6.07 -10.52 -7.97
N LEU A 36 -6.32 -11.77 -7.60
CA LEU A 36 -6.19 -12.23 -6.22
C LEU A 36 -5.07 -13.27 -6.12
N ILE A 37 -4.18 -13.07 -5.16
CA ILE A 37 -3.12 -14.02 -4.81
C ILE A 37 -3.32 -14.44 -3.35
N ASP A 38 -3.64 -15.69 -3.15
CA ASP A 38 -3.80 -16.32 -1.84
C ASP A 38 -2.58 -17.17 -1.49
N GLY A 39 -2.01 -16.95 -0.31
CA GLY A 39 -0.83 -17.64 0.20
C GLY A 39 -1.08 -19.07 0.71
N GLY A 40 -2.17 -19.72 0.27
CA GLY A 40 -2.58 -21.06 0.71
C GLY A 40 -3.35 -21.02 2.03
N SER A 41 -4.34 -20.15 2.14
CA SER A 41 -5.23 -20.00 3.31
C SER A 41 -5.85 -21.33 3.75
N LYS A 42 -6.04 -21.46 5.08
CA LYS A 42 -6.62 -22.67 5.71
C LYS A 42 -7.96 -22.38 6.41
N ASP A 43 -8.34 -21.12 6.46
CA ASP A 43 -9.63 -20.64 6.98
C ASP A 43 -10.67 -20.53 5.83
N LYS A 44 -11.76 -19.80 6.04
CA LYS A 44 -12.82 -19.62 5.04
C LYS A 44 -12.52 -18.56 3.96
N THR A 45 -11.27 -18.09 3.87
CA THR A 45 -10.88 -17.08 2.86
C THR A 45 -11.26 -17.51 1.45
N MET A 46 -10.93 -18.77 1.06
CA MET A 46 -11.22 -19.24 -0.29
C MET A 46 -12.71 -19.47 -0.55
N GLU A 47 -13.52 -19.78 0.47
CA GLU A 47 -14.99 -19.83 0.33
C GLU A 47 -15.56 -18.45 -0.02
N ILE A 48 -14.98 -17.36 0.55
CA ILE A 48 -15.34 -15.98 0.21
C ILE A 48 -14.95 -15.66 -1.23
N VAL A 49 -13.76 -16.06 -1.66
CA VAL A 49 -13.28 -15.90 -3.05
C VAL A 49 -14.22 -16.59 -4.02
N ASP A 50 -14.59 -17.83 -3.75
CA ASP A 50 -15.49 -18.63 -4.62
C ASP A 50 -16.87 -18.01 -4.78
N ARG A 51 -17.43 -17.43 -3.72
CA ARG A 51 -18.71 -16.69 -3.80
C ARG A 51 -18.65 -15.41 -4.62
N ASN A 52 -17.47 -14.84 -4.80
CA ASN A 52 -17.21 -13.60 -5.52
C ASN A 52 -16.35 -13.79 -6.78
N LYS A 53 -16.26 -15.02 -7.31
CA LYS A 53 -15.36 -15.35 -8.42
C LYS A 53 -15.60 -14.56 -9.69
N ASP A 54 -16.81 -14.03 -9.86
CA ASP A 54 -17.20 -13.16 -10.97
C ASP A 54 -16.43 -11.83 -11.03
N LEU A 55 -15.86 -11.40 -9.89
CA LEU A 55 -15.04 -10.17 -9.82
C LEU A 55 -13.64 -10.36 -10.40
N PHE A 56 -13.10 -11.57 -10.35
CA PHE A 56 -11.68 -11.79 -10.58
C PHE A 56 -11.37 -12.14 -12.04
N SER A 57 -10.33 -11.48 -12.57
CA SER A 57 -9.73 -11.89 -13.84
C SER A 57 -8.70 -13.01 -13.65
N VAL A 58 -8.06 -13.05 -12.48
CA VAL A 58 -7.05 -14.06 -12.11
C VAL A 58 -7.17 -14.39 -10.63
N ILE A 59 -7.19 -15.68 -10.31
CA ILE A 59 -7.10 -16.20 -8.94
C ILE A 59 -5.93 -17.18 -8.89
N ILE A 60 -5.00 -16.99 -7.95
CA ILE A 60 -3.91 -17.93 -7.66
C ILE A 60 -3.95 -18.20 -6.16
N SER A 61 -4.10 -19.47 -5.78
CA SER A 61 -4.04 -19.93 -4.39
C SER A 61 -2.97 -21.02 -4.29
N GLU A 62 -1.85 -20.66 -3.71
CA GLU A 62 -0.70 -21.55 -3.49
C GLU A 62 0.19 -20.99 -2.38
N PRO A 63 0.94 -21.82 -1.67
CA PRO A 63 1.92 -21.35 -0.69
C PRO A 63 2.88 -20.32 -1.30
N ASP A 64 3.17 -19.27 -0.54
CA ASP A 64 4.13 -18.23 -0.89
C ASP A 64 5.31 -18.17 0.11
N LYS A 65 6.31 -17.37 -0.24
CA LYS A 65 7.47 -17.08 0.60
C LYS A 65 7.29 -15.77 1.39
N GLY A 66 6.04 -15.39 1.67
CA GLY A 66 5.64 -14.17 2.35
C GLY A 66 5.04 -13.12 1.43
N LEU A 67 4.55 -12.03 2.04
CA LEU A 67 3.78 -10.95 1.42
C LEU A 67 4.34 -10.48 0.07
N TYR A 68 5.64 -10.22 -0.02
CA TYR A 68 6.24 -9.66 -1.24
C TYR A 68 6.43 -10.69 -2.35
N ASP A 69 6.48 -11.99 -2.04
CA ASP A 69 6.42 -13.04 -3.05
C ASP A 69 5.03 -13.08 -3.69
N ALA A 70 3.97 -13.01 -2.87
CA ALA A 70 2.60 -12.89 -3.36
C ALA A 70 2.39 -11.61 -4.20
N MET A 71 2.94 -10.46 -3.76
CA MET A 71 2.89 -9.22 -4.54
C MET A 71 3.60 -9.37 -5.90
N ASN A 72 4.77 -10.01 -5.95
CA ASN A 72 5.49 -10.28 -7.20
C ASN A 72 4.70 -11.21 -8.13
N LYS A 73 4.05 -12.26 -7.59
CA LYS A 73 3.16 -13.13 -8.37
C LYS A 73 2.02 -12.31 -8.99
N GLY A 74 1.36 -11.47 -8.20
CA GLY A 74 0.29 -10.59 -8.68
C GLY A 74 0.78 -9.61 -9.75
N LEU A 75 1.91 -8.94 -9.52
CA LEU A 75 2.52 -8.02 -10.47
C LEU A 75 2.85 -8.69 -11.80
N SER A 76 3.32 -9.94 -11.78
CA SER A 76 3.62 -10.71 -13.00
C SER A 76 2.39 -11.02 -13.87
N LYS A 77 1.19 -11.00 -13.27
CA LYS A 77 -0.11 -11.23 -13.96
C LYS A 77 -0.79 -9.93 -14.38
N ALA A 78 -0.28 -8.79 -13.94
CA ALA A 78 -0.86 -7.48 -14.26
C ALA A 78 -0.70 -7.16 -15.75
N THR A 79 -1.80 -6.75 -16.40
CA THR A 79 -1.85 -6.34 -17.81
C THR A 79 -2.39 -4.91 -17.97
N GLY A 80 -2.91 -4.32 -16.92
CA GLY A 80 -3.42 -2.95 -16.90
C GLY A 80 -2.30 -1.92 -17.12
N LYS A 81 -2.70 -0.72 -17.54
CA LYS A 81 -1.78 0.43 -17.66
C LYS A 81 -1.15 0.78 -16.32
N TYR A 82 -1.96 0.77 -15.26
CA TYR A 82 -1.53 0.99 -13.89
C TYR A 82 -1.61 -0.29 -13.06
N VAL A 83 -0.86 -0.33 -11.97
CA VAL A 83 -0.99 -1.32 -10.91
C VAL A 83 -1.34 -0.64 -9.59
N TRP A 84 -2.23 -1.28 -8.82
CA TRP A 84 -2.71 -0.81 -7.53
C TRP A 84 -2.84 -1.98 -6.57
N PHE A 85 -2.10 -1.95 -5.49
CA PHE A 85 -2.19 -2.96 -4.45
C PHE A 85 -3.28 -2.58 -3.43
N MET A 86 -4.21 -3.51 -3.20
CA MET A 86 -5.29 -3.38 -2.24
C MET A 86 -5.40 -4.70 -1.48
N ASN A 87 -4.66 -4.83 -0.38
CA ASN A 87 -4.56 -6.09 0.36
C ASN A 87 -5.86 -6.43 1.07
N ALA A 88 -6.05 -7.70 1.45
CA ALA A 88 -7.22 -8.12 2.20
C ALA A 88 -7.37 -7.33 3.52
N GLY A 89 -8.51 -6.68 3.70
CA GLY A 89 -8.81 -5.78 4.80
C GLY A 89 -8.75 -4.29 4.45
N ASP A 90 -8.01 -3.93 3.40
CA ASP A 90 -7.97 -2.56 2.88
C ASP A 90 -9.14 -2.31 1.91
N GLU A 91 -9.54 -1.06 1.75
CA GLU A 91 -10.68 -0.68 0.90
C GLU A 91 -10.31 0.50 -0.01
N ILE A 92 -10.93 0.55 -1.20
CA ILE A 92 -10.98 1.78 -1.98
C ILE A 92 -11.90 2.77 -1.26
N ALA A 93 -11.42 3.98 -0.97
CA ALA A 93 -12.12 4.92 -0.12
C ALA A 93 -13.32 5.59 -0.81
N GLU A 94 -13.18 5.94 -2.08
CA GLU A 94 -14.19 6.68 -2.84
C GLU A 94 -14.83 5.80 -3.92
N ASN A 95 -16.16 5.86 -4.06
CA ASN A 95 -16.89 5.03 -5.02
C ASN A 95 -16.62 5.43 -6.49
N ASP A 96 -16.13 6.64 -6.74
CA ASP A 96 -15.78 7.16 -8.05
C ASP A 96 -14.25 7.25 -8.29
N ALA A 97 -13.47 6.58 -7.45
CA ALA A 97 -12.00 6.63 -7.54
C ALA A 97 -11.48 6.26 -8.94
N LEU A 98 -12.00 5.18 -9.55
CA LEU A 98 -11.56 4.75 -10.88
C LEU A 98 -11.93 5.75 -11.97
N LEU A 99 -13.10 6.38 -11.90
CA LEU A 99 -13.49 7.42 -12.84
C LEU A 99 -12.53 8.62 -12.76
N LYS A 100 -12.16 9.03 -11.55
CA LYS A 100 -11.18 10.10 -11.32
C LYS A 100 -9.79 9.72 -11.84
N ILE A 101 -9.34 8.47 -11.58
CA ILE A 101 -8.07 7.95 -12.10
C ILE A 101 -8.06 7.94 -13.63
N GLU A 102 -9.15 7.52 -14.26
CA GLU A 102 -9.30 7.54 -15.71
C GLU A 102 -9.19 8.94 -16.29
N ASN A 103 -9.87 9.91 -15.66
CA ASN A 103 -9.80 11.31 -16.05
C ASN A 103 -8.38 11.88 -15.91
N LEU A 104 -7.66 11.54 -14.82
CA LEU A 104 -6.25 11.91 -14.63
C LEU A 104 -5.36 11.27 -15.69
N SER A 105 -5.58 9.97 -15.96
CA SER A 105 -4.83 9.23 -16.98
C SER A 105 -5.01 9.84 -18.38
N SER A 106 -6.23 10.18 -18.75
CA SER A 106 -6.55 10.73 -20.07
C SER A 106 -6.01 12.15 -20.27
N LYS A 107 -6.09 12.99 -19.23
CA LYS A 107 -5.67 14.40 -19.30
C LYS A 107 -4.17 14.60 -19.15
N SER A 108 -3.54 13.79 -18.36
CA SER A 108 -2.19 14.09 -17.86
C SER A 108 -1.20 12.95 -18.01
N ASP A 109 -1.68 11.73 -18.17
CA ASP A 109 -0.88 10.50 -18.28
C ASP A 109 0.23 10.37 -17.20
N PRO A 110 -0.12 10.48 -15.90
CA PRO A 110 0.87 10.44 -14.84
C PRO A 110 1.52 9.06 -14.74
N ASP A 111 2.78 9.01 -14.31
CA ASP A 111 3.47 7.75 -14.00
C ASP A 111 3.09 7.23 -12.62
N ILE A 112 2.80 8.17 -11.69
CA ILE A 112 2.37 7.86 -10.33
C ILE A 112 1.18 8.75 -9.95
N ILE A 113 0.17 8.14 -9.30
CA ILE A 113 -0.95 8.82 -8.66
C ILE A 113 -0.91 8.43 -7.18
N TYR A 114 -0.95 9.40 -6.28
CA TYR A 114 -0.89 9.15 -4.84
C TYR A 114 -1.87 10.01 -4.05
N SER A 115 -2.25 9.57 -2.87
CA SER A 115 -3.07 10.35 -1.95
C SER A 115 -2.74 10.06 -0.49
N ASP A 116 -3.43 10.76 0.41
CA ASP A 116 -3.53 10.33 1.80
C ASP A 116 -4.41 9.07 1.92
N THR A 117 -4.47 8.50 3.12
CA THR A 117 -5.15 7.26 3.43
C THR A 117 -5.94 7.44 4.72
N PHE A 118 -7.17 6.97 4.79
CA PHE A 118 -7.85 6.77 6.05
C PHE A 118 -7.29 5.54 6.77
N MET A 119 -6.91 5.70 8.03
CA MET A 119 -6.61 4.58 8.92
C MET A 119 -7.92 4.05 9.49
N VAL A 120 -8.12 2.74 9.47
CA VAL A 120 -9.33 2.11 10.02
C VAL A 120 -8.95 0.99 11.01
N ASN A 121 -9.84 0.77 12.00
CA ASN A 121 -9.71 -0.35 12.92
C ASN A 121 -10.31 -1.64 12.32
N ASN A 122 -10.25 -2.75 13.07
CA ASN A 122 -10.76 -4.06 12.65
C ASN A 122 -12.27 -4.04 12.30
N LYS A 123 -13.04 -3.09 12.86
CA LYS A 123 -14.48 -2.91 12.55
C LYS A 123 -14.72 -2.07 11.29
N GLY A 124 -13.66 -1.49 10.67
CA GLY A 124 -13.77 -0.57 9.54
C GLY A 124 -14.10 0.87 9.94
N GLU A 125 -14.06 1.21 11.22
CA GLU A 125 -14.30 2.58 11.71
C GLU A 125 -13.07 3.45 11.42
N ILE A 126 -13.31 4.65 10.88
CA ILE A 126 -12.24 5.59 10.54
C ILE A 126 -11.63 6.20 11.81
N LEU A 127 -10.33 6.01 11.98
CA LEU A 127 -9.54 6.59 13.07
C LEU A 127 -9.04 7.99 12.74
N GLY A 128 -8.83 8.30 11.48
CA GLY A 128 -8.34 9.58 10.97
C GLY A 128 -7.51 9.42 9.70
N LEU A 129 -6.98 10.52 9.18
CA LEU A 129 -6.02 10.49 8.06
C LEU A 129 -4.63 10.07 8.55
N ARG A 130 -3.93 9.27 7.76
CA ARG A 130 -2.57 8.82 8.08
C ARG A 130 -1.62 9.99 8.32
N SER A 131 -1.71 11.06 7.52
CA SER A 131 -0.90 12.28 7.68
C SER A 131 -1.19 13.06 8.97
N GLN A 132 -2.33 12.82 9.62
CA GLN A 132 -2.71 13.43 10.91
C GLN A 132 -2.30 12.54 12.10
N LEU A 133 -2.37 11.21 11.91
CA LEU A 133 -2.08 10.24 12.97
C LEU A 133 -0.58 9.92 13.09
N LEU A 134 0.16 9.98 11.98
CA LEU A 134 1.59 9.68 11.92
C LEU A 134 2.44 10.96 11.82
N PRO A 135 3.76 10.89 12.15
CA PRO A 135 4.64 12.07 12.17
C PRO A 135 4.91 12.68 10.80
N HIS A 136 4.60 11.98 9.73
CA HIS A 136 4.90 12.43 8.37
C HIS A 136 3.67 13.07 7.73
N LYS A 137 3.81 14.33 7.30
CA LYS A 137 2.80 14.97 6.45
C LYS A 137 2.94 14.45 5.03
N LEU A 138 1.81 14.25 4.36
CA LEU A 138 1.80 13.97 2.93
C LEU A 138 2.25 15.21 2.15
N PRO A 139 3.34 15.15 1.35
CA PRO A 139 3.80 16.30 0.58
C PRO A 139 2.88 16.56 -0.62
N GLU A 140 2.75 17.85 -1.03
CA GLU A 140 2.05 18.23 -2.26
C GLU A 140 2.85 17.86 -3.50
N ASP A 141 4.16 17.92 -3.44
CA ASP A 141 5.13 17.55 -4.45
C ASP A 141 5.92 16.32 -3.98
N LEU A 142 5.46 15.14 -4.32
CA LEU A 142 6.11 13.89 -3.92
C LEU A 142 7.37 13.65 -4.75
N THR A 143 8.50 13.42 -4.06
CA THR A 143 9.77 13.04 -4.69
C THR A 143 10.45 11.95 -3.85
N TRP A 144 11.32 11.15 -4.47
CA TRP A 144 12.01 10.06 -3.79
C TRP A 144 12.90 10.53 -2.62
N ASN A 145 13.51 11.71 -2.71
CA ASN A 145 14.40 12.26 -1.68
C ASN A 145 13.66 12.49 -0.36
N LYS A 146 12.35 12.78 -0.41
CA LYS A 146 11.53 12.99 0.79
C LYS A 146 11.34 11.73 1.63
N TYR A 147 11.66 10.55 1.07
CA TYR A 147 11.60 9.26 1.79
C TYR A 147 12.77 9.00 2.74
N GLU A 148 13.69 9.94 2.91
CA GLU A 148 14.87 9.79 3.78
C GLU A 148 14.56 9.38 5.22
N MET A 149 13.35 9.63 5.70
CA MET A 149 12.87 9.26 7.04
C MET A 149 11.84 8.10 7.01
N GLY A 150 11.67 7.43 5.89
CA GLY A 150 10.74 6.32 5.71
C GLY A 150 9.53 6.65 4.83
N MET A 151 8.53 5.79 4.86
CA MET A 151 7.37 5.83 3.99
C MET A 151 6.49 7.06 4.24
N LEU A 152 6.27 7.85 3.21
CA LEU A 152 5.39 9.04 3.25
C LEU A 152 3.98 8.74 2.77
N VAL A 153 3.84 7.97 1.72
CA VAL A 153 2.56 7.53 1.17
C VAL A 153 2.25 6.13 1.72
N CYS A 154 1.00 5.83 1.99
CA CYS A 154 0.59 4.45 2.27
C CYS A 154 0.61 3.66 0.97
N HIS A 155 1.15 2.45 1.00
CA HIS A 155 1.27 1.60 -0.19
C HIS A 155 -0.07 1.43 -0.94
N GLN A 156 -1.19 1.33 -0.21
CA GLN A 156 -2.54 1.25 -0.75
C GLN A 156 -3.07 2.57 -1.35
N SER A 157 -2.36 3.66 -1.16
CA SER A 157 -2.65 4.96 -1.79
C SER A 157 -1.57 5.38 -2.80
N PHE A 158 -0.84 4.42 -3.35
CA PHE A 158 0.21 4.61 -4.33
C PHE A 158 -0.07 3.77 -5.58
N ILE A 159 -0.49 4.42 -6.66
CA ILE A 159 -0.80 3.81 -7.95
C ILE A 159 0.32 4.17 -8.92
N VAL A 160 0.84 3.20 -9.63
CA VAL A 160 1.99 3.39 -10.52
C VAL A 160 1.75 2.77 -11.89
N LYS A 161 2.28 3.37 -12.96
CA LYS A 161 2.33 2.73 -14.27
C LYS A 161 3.07 1.41 -14.18
N ARG A 162 2.47 0.36 -14.74
CA ARG A 162 3.02 -1.00 -14.71
C ARG A 162 4.44 -1.08 -15.29
N GLU A 163 4.73 -0.30 -16.32
CA GLU A 163 6.03 -0.32 -17.03
C GLU A 163 7.22 0.13 -16.16
N ILE A 164 6.98 0.94 -15.12
CA ILE A 164 8.02 1.40 -14.19
C ILE A 164 7.94 0.70 -12.82
N ALA A 165 7.00 -0.21 -12.61
CA ALA A 165 6.83 -0.96 -11.37
C ALA A 165 7.87 -2.10 -11.28
N PRO A 166 8.89 -2.02 -10.42
CA PRO A 166 9.88 -3.08 -10.26
C PRO A 166 9.31 -4.24 -9.44
N THR A 167 10.02 -5.36 -9.38
CA THR A 167 9.72 -6.43 -8.43
C THR A 167 10.14 -6.06 -7.02
N TYR A 168 9.41 -6.57 -6.02
CA TYR A 168 9.76 -6.42 -4.61
C TYR A 168 10.93 -7.32 -4.22
N GLN A 169 11.74 -6.86 -3.29
CA GLN A 169 12.78 -7.67 -2.65
C GLN A 169 12.13 -8.67 -1.69
N LEU A 170 12.50 -9.93 -1.77
CA LEU A 170 12.04 -10.94 -0.82
C LEU A 170 12.79 -10.83 0.51
N ASN A 171 12.19 -11.33 1.59
CA ASN A 171 12.78 -11.40 2.94
C ASN A 171 13.12 -10.04 3.59
N ASN A 172 12.55 -8.94 3.10
CA ASN A 172 12.72 -7.59 3.62
C ASN A 172 11.35 -6.99 3.96
N LEU A 173 11.07 -6.69 5.24
CA LEU A 173 9.76 -6.17 5.70
C LEU A 173 9.52 -4.69 5.32
N SER A 174 10.49 -4.03 4.75
CA SER A 174 10.40 -2.64 4.25
C SER A 174 10.57 -2.57 2.72
N SER A 175 10.26 -3.67 2.03
CA SER A 175 10.38 -3.75 0.57
C SER A 175 9.40 -2.83 -0.16
N ASP A 176 8.30 -2.47 0.46
CA ASP A 176 7.35 -1.45 0.01
C ASP A 176 8.01 -0.06 -0.08
N ILE A 177 8.82 0.33 0.91
CA ILE A 177 9.58 1.59 0.88
C ILE A 177 10.59 1.59 -0.27
N ASP A 178 11.35 0.50 -0.43
CA ASP A 178 12.30 0.33 -1.53
C ASP A 178 11.60 0.42 -2.89
N TRP A 179 10.46 -0.25 -3.01
CA TRP A 179 9.66 -0.27 -4.22
C TRP A 179 9.13 1.11 -4.60
N GLU A 180 8.53 1.84 -3.65
CA GLU A 180 8.05 3.20 -3.89
C GLU A 180 9.18 4.16 -4.28
N ILE A 181 10.34 4.09 -3.60
CA ILE A 181 11.52 4.91 -3.95
C ILE A 181 11.99 4.59 -5.38
N LYS A 182 12.03 3.33 -5.78
CA LYS A 182 12.41 2.92 -7.14
C LYS A 182 11.41 3.42 -8.19
N CYS A 183 10.10 3.30 -7.91
CA CYS A 183 9.06 3.85 -8.76
C CYS A 183 9.20 5.37 -8.92
N LEU A 184 9.42 6.09 -7.82
CA LEU A 184 9.62 7.54 -7.83
C LEU A 184 10.87 7.96 -8.60
N LYS A 185 11.98 7.21 -8.52
CA LYS A 185 13.20 7.46 -9.30
C LYS A 185 13.00 7.24 -10.79
N ALA A 186 12.15 6.29 -11.17
CA ALA A 186 11.83 5.99 -12.57
C ALA A 186 10.76 6.90 -13.17
N SER A 187 9.97 7.58 -12.34
CA SER A 187 8.85 8.42 -12.77
C SER A 187 9.30 9.78 -13.29
N LYS A 188 8.54 10.32 -14.25
CA LYS A 188 8.68 11.68 -14.79
C LYS A 188 7.53 12.59 -14.35
N LYS A 189 6.33 12.02 -14.14
CA LYS A 189 5.12 12.77 -13.81
C LYS A 189 4.37 12.12 -12.66
N ILE A 190 4.27 12.84 -11.56
CA ILE A 190 3.60 12.42 -10.34
C ILE A 190 2.44 13.36 -10.08
N ILE A 191 1.26 12.82 -9.80
CA ILE A 191 0.06 13.62 -9.51
C ILE A 191 -0.55 13.18 -8.18
N LYS A 192 -0.86 14.17 -7.34
CA LYS A 192 -1.68 13.95 -6.15
C LYS A 192 -3.13 13.78 -6.58
N PHE A 193 -3.76 12.70 -6.14
CA PHE A 193 -5.18 12.44 -6.38
C PHE A 193 -6.04 13.47 -5.64
N PRO A 194 -7.11 14.01 -6.29
CA PRO A 194 -7.98 15.00 -5.66
C PRO A 194 -9.02 14.33 -4.73
N GLY A 195 -8.55 13.69 -3.67
CA GLY A 195 -9.35 12.92 -2.73
C GLY A 195 -8.52 11.90 -1.96
N ILE A 196 -9.17 10.88 -1.44
CA ILE A 196 -8.56 9.77 -0.68
C ILE A 196 -8.73 8.47 -1.44
N LEU A 197 -7.61 7.81 -1.77
CA LEU A 197 -7.63 6.55 -2.54
C LEU A 197 -8.02 5.34 -1.69
N SER A 198 -7.51 5.24 -0.47
CA SER A 198 -7.67 4.02 0.31
C SER A 198 -8.06 4.24 1.77
N LYS A 199 -8.65 3.17 2.34
CA LYS A 199 -8.75 2.94 3.78
C LYS A 199 -7.82 1.78 4.12
N TYR A 200 -6.89 2.00 5.02
CA TYR A 200 -5.88 1.04 5.43
C TYR A 200 -6.22 0.44 6.79
N LEU A 201 -6.26 -0.89 6.87
CA LEU A 201 -6.48 -1.62 8.11
C LEU A 201 -5.23 -1.62 8.99
N GLU A 202 -5.31 -1.07 10.20
CA GLU A 202 -4.22 -1.09 11.18
C GLU A 202 -3.82 -2.51 11.57
N GLY A 203 -2.52 -2.72 11.88
CA GLY A 203 -2.05 -3.98 12.49
C GLY A 203 -1.34 -4.95 11.55
N GLY A 204 -0.90 -4.50 10.37
CA GLY A 204 -0.19 -5.33 9.38
C GLY A 204 1.12 -5.97 9.89
N ALA A 205 1.74 -6.83 9.07
CA ALA A 205 2.89 -7.68 9.37
C ALA A 205 4.10 -6.95 9.99
N SER A 206 4.33 -5.68 9.64
CA SER A 206 5.43 -4.87 10.19
C SER A 206 5.30 -4.61 11.68
N HIS A 207 4.08 -4.58 12.23
CA HIS A 207 3.83 -4.41 13.66
C HIS A 207 4.15 -5.65 14.48
N GLN A 208 4.09 -6.83 13.87
CA GLN A 208 4.34 -8.11 14.54
C GLN A 208 5.84 -8.42 14.68
N GLN A 209 6.70 -7.80 13.86
CA GLN A 209 8.15 -8.07 13.80
C GLN A 209 8.97 -6.76 13.87
N LEU A 210 8.81 -5.97 14.92
CA LEU A 210 9.38 -4.62 15.04
C LEU A 210 10.89 -4.54 14.81
N PHE A 211 11.69 -5.39 15.46
CA PHE A 211 13.16 -5.38 15.30
C PHE A 211 13.61 -5.68 13.87
N LYS A 212 12.99 -6.69 13.25
CA LYS A 212 13.29 -7.02 11.86
C LYS A 212 12.87 -5.87 10.93
N SER A 213 11.69 -5.30 11.14
CA SER A 213 11.18 -4.15 10.37
C SER A 213 12.11 -2.94 10.48
N TRP A 214 12.65 -2.63 11.67
CA TRP A 214 13.60 -1.54 11.87
C TRP A 214 14.93 -1.77 11.16
N LYS A 215 15.49 -2.98 11.28
CA LYS A 215 16.73 -3.36 10.58
C LYS A 215 16.55 -3.28 9.06
N ASP A 216 15.48 -3.86 8.54
CA ASP A 216 15.19 -3.90 7.12
C ASP A 216 14.99 -2.48 6.56
N ARG A 217 14.26 -1.61 7.28
CA ARG A 217 14.12 -0.19 6.93
C ARG A 217 15.47 0.54 6.92
N PHE A 218 16.31 0.30 7.93
CA PHE A 218 17.65 0.89 7.97
C PHE A 218 18.45 0.53 6.72
N LEU A 219 18.46 -0.74 6.33
CA LEU A 219 19.20 -1.23 5.17
C LEU A 219 18.64 -0.65 3.85
N VAL A 220 17.31 -0.58 3.70
CA VAL A 220 16.66 0.03 2.54
C VAL A 220 17.04 1.50 2.43
N LEU A 221 16.87 2.29 3.50
CA LEU A 221 17.20 3.71 3.47
C LEU A 221 18.70 3.96 3.25
N GLN A 222 19.56 3.12 3.83
CA GLN A 222 21.01 3.17 3.59
C GLN A 222 21.36 2.97 2.12
N SER A 223 20.70 2.04 1.44
CA SER A 223 20.98 1.76 0.01
C SER A 223 20.60 2.92 -0.91
N HIS A 224 19.62 3.75 -0.51
CA HIS A 224 19.16 4.89 -1.32
C HIS A 224 19.81 6.21 -0.96
N PHE A 225 20.14 6.44 0.32
CA PHE A 225 20.58 7.74 0.85
C PHE A 225 22.02 7.73 1.40
N GLY A 226 22.66 6.55 1.48
CA GLY A 226 23.99 6.41 2.05
C GLY A 226 24.02 6.25 3.57
N PHE A 227 25.15 5.82 4.11
CA PHE A 227 25.30 5.43 5.51
C PHE A 227 25.18 6.59 6.50
N LEU A 228 25.96 7.66 6.32
CA LEU A 228 26.00 8.80 7.25
C LEU A 228 24.65 9.56 7.31
N PRO A 229 24.05 9.96 6.17
CA PRO A 229 22.72 10.57 6.20
C PRO A 229 21.67 9.68 6.86
N ASN A 230 21.73 8.36 6.61
CA ASN A 230 20.78 7.40 7.17
C ASN A 230 20.91 7.30 8.70
N ILE A 231 22.11 7.27 9.27
CA ILE A 231 22.33 7.33 10.72
C ILE A 231 21.70 8.60 11.31
N TYR A 232 22.00 9.76 10.74
CA TYR A 232 21.45 11.04 11.20
C TYR A 232 19.91 11.02 11.19
N ASN A 233 19.31 10.53 10.11
CA ASN A 233 17.87 10.46 9.97
C ASN A 233 17.24 9.45 10.95
N HIS A 234 17.91 8.33 11.26
CA HIS A 234 17.42 7.38 12.27
C HIS A 234 17.42 7.98 13.69
N PHE A 235 18.41 8.77 14.06
CA PHE A 235 18.34 9.55 15.28
C PHE A 235 17.10 10.46 15.31
N ARG A 236 16.82 11.19 14.23
CA ARG A 236 15.61 12.04 14.12
C ARG A 236 14.32 11.23 14.23
N ILE A 237 14.27 10.02 13.67
CA ILE A 237 13.11 9.11 13.75
C ILE A 237 12.87 8.69 15.20
N VAL A 238 13.91 8.24 15.90
CA VAL A 238 13.83 7.83 17.31
C VAL A 238 13.39 9.00 18.19
N PHE A 239 14.01 10.16 18.08
CA PHE A 239 13.61 11.35 18.84
C PHE A 239 12.14 11.75 18.60
N ARG A 240 11.66 11.67 17.36
CA ARG A 240 10.23 11.96 17.07
C ARG A 240 9.29 10.92 17.68
N ALA A 241 9.67 9.65 17.73
CA ALA A 241 8.87 8.59 18.33
C ALA A 241 8.73 8.76 19.83
N ASP A 242 9.83 9.07 20.53
CA ASP A 242 9.84 9.26 22.00
C ASP A 242 8.98 10.47 22.43
N TRP A 243 9.08 11.59 21.74
CA TRP A 243 8.24 12.78 22.04
C TRP A 243 6.73 12.48 21.94
N ARG A 244 6.31 11.68 20.96
CA ARG A 244 4.88 11.32 20.81
C ARG A 244 4.40 10.30 21.84
N ASN A 245 5.22 9.36 22.23
CA ASN A 245 4.89 8.41 23.29
C ASN A 245 4.72 9.13 24.63
N ILE A 246 5.57 10.10 24.95
CA ILE A 246 5.44 10.96 26.14
C ILE A 246 4.11 11.72 26.13
N PHE A 247 3.70 12.30 25.00
CA PHE A 247 2.43 13.02 24.90
C PHE A 247 1.19 12.11 24.82
N ARG A 248 1.30 10.88 24.33
CA ARG A 248 0.22 9.88 24.34
C ARG A 248 -0.04 9.35 25.74
N ILE A 249 1.00 9.06 26.52
CA ILE A 249 0.90 8.63 27.91
C ILE A 249 0.24 9.73 28.77
N SER A 250 0.53 10.99 28.52
CA SER A 250 -0.10 12.13 29.20
C SER A 250 -1.62 12.26 28.97
N LYS A 251 -2.18 11.69 27.90
CA LYS A 251 -3.63 11.67 27.63
C LYS A 251 -4.38 10.55 28.35
N TYR A 252 -3.71 9.51 28.84
CA TYR A 252 -4.29 8.39 29.56
C TYR A 252 -4.15 8.49 31.09
N ILE A 253 -3.53 9.58 31.59
CA ILE A 253 -3.35 9.88 33.03
C ILE A 253 -4.29 11.05 33.48
N LYS A 254 -5.41 11.24 32.77
CA LYS A 254 -6.47 12.16 33.24
C LYS A 254 -7.77 11.42 33.37
#